data_142c7bd8d7a071b0b19aa8d9c8bd187f
#
_entry.id   142c7bd8d7a071b0b19aa8d9c8bd187f
#
_cell.length_a   1.000
_cell.length_b   1.000
_cell.length_c   1.000
_cell.angle_alpha   90.00
_cell.angle_beta   90.00
_cell.angle_gamma   90.00
#
_symmetry.space_group_name_H-M   'P 1'
#
loop_
_entity.id
_entity.type
_entity.pdbx_description
1 polymer ?
#
loop_
_entity_poly.entity_id
_entity_poly.type
_entity_poly.pdbx_seq_one_letter_code
_entity_poly.pdbx_strand_id
1 'polypeptide(L)'
;MSSQSFIEIPVNRPQIEEGISAYLQGDLCIPKDPKGLVLFSHGSGSGRQSPRNKYVAKTLNEDGLATLLVDLLTLEEEQADIRAQKMQCKIHGMVLNKFNIKLLANRLSSITSWLSQNASCKHLILGCFGASTGTAAALIAAGTWSINNQSKRHEDKAPQSASTIGAIVSRSGRPDLAGVEYLNKVKIPTLFIVGGNDHKQVISWNKDALNVLGSEKKKIVIVPSASHLFEEPGTLEEVARLASGWFRCYFGIIQHSMKK
;
A
#
# COMPACT_ATOMS: atom_id res chain seq x y z
N MET A 1 16.63 -20.13 0.85
CA MET A 1 17.10 -18.87 1.43
C MET A 1 16.29 -17.75 0.78
N SER A 2 15.89 -16.72 1.51
CA SER A 2 15.25 -15.51 0.97
C SER A 2 16.31 -14.61 0.34
N SER A 3 16.02 -14.02 -0.82
CA SER A 3 16.87 -12.96 -1.38
C SER A 3 16.37 -11.60 -0.87
N GLN A 4 17.27 -10.80 -0.33
CA GLN A 4 16.99 -9.43 0.07
C GLN A 4 17.86 -8.49 -0.78
N SER A 5 17.26 -7.47 -1.36
CA SER A 5 17.93 -6.51 -2.22
C SER A 5 17.41 -5.10 -1.99
N PHE A 6 18.35 -4.15 -2.00
CA PHE A 6 18.01 -2.73 -2.15
C PHE A 6 17.73 -2.46 -3.64
N ILE A 7 16.68 -1.71 -3.92
CA ILE A 7 16.28 -1.37 -5.28
C ILE A 7 15.96 0.12 -5.40
N GLU A 8 16.17 0.65 -6.60
CA GLU A 8 15.76 1.99 -6.99
C GLU A 8 14.72 1.90 -8.10
N ILE A 9 13.58 2.53 -7.88
CA ILE A 9 12.43 2.49 -8.79
C ILE A 9 12.32 3.84 -9.47
N PRO A 10 12.46 3.93 -10.80
CA PRO A 10 12.36 5.18 -11.52
C PRO A 10 10.92 5.73 -11.48
N VAL A 11 10.79 7.03 -11.28
CA VAL A 11 9.50 7.72 -11.26
C VAL A 11 9.59 9.05 -11.98
N ASN A 12 8.52 9.42 -12.65
CA ASN A 12 8.41 10.70 -13.31
C ASN A 12 8.14 11.81 -12.29
N ARG A 13 8.82 12.95 -12.47
CA ARG A 13 8.55 14.20 -11.75
C ARG A 13 7.83 15.16 -12.70
N PRO A 14 6.60 15.58 -12.38
CA PRO A 14 5.84 16.51 -13.24
C PRO A 14 6.44 17.94 -13.34
N GLN A 15 7.47 18.25 -12.55
CA GLN A 15 8.00 19.62 -12.37
C GLN A 15 9.50 19.78 -12.68
N ILE A 16 10.17 18.77 -13.24
CA ILE A 16 11.58 18.84 -13.58
C ILE A 16 11.74 18.64 -15.09
N GLU A 17 12.68 19.41 -15.69
CA GLU A 17 13.03 19.33 -17.10
C GLU A 17 13.24 17.88 -17.57
N GLU A 18 12.84 17.62 -18.82
CA GLU A 18 13.05 16.31 -19.46
C GLU A 18 14.52 15.87 -19.33
N GLY A 19 14.73 14.71 -18.73
CA GLY A 19 16.05 14.10 -18.62
C GLY A 19 16.56 13.84 -17.20
N ILE A 20 15.91 14.33 -16.13
CA ILE A 20 16.31 14.00 -14.74
C ILE A 20 15.46 12.87 -14.21
N SER A 21 16.03 11.67 -14.15
CA SER A 21 15.40 10.51 -13.50
C SER A 21 15.35 10.71 -11.99
N ALA A 22 14.19 10.61 -11.40
CA ALA A 22 14.00 10.53 -9.96
C ALA A 22 13.74 9.08 -9.56
N TYR A 23 14.21 8.67 -8.39
CA TYR A 23 14.09 7.30 -7.92
C TYR A 23 13.47 7.25 -6.54
N LEU A 24 12.64 6.23 -6.32
CA LEU A 24 12.19 5.82 -4.99
C LEU A 24 13.07 4.69 -4.49
N GLN A 25 13.44 4.74 -3.22
CA GLN A 25 14.23 3.71 -2.58
C GLN A 25 13.35 2.60 -2.03
N GLY A 26 13.73 1.34 -2.24
CA GLY A 26 12.98 0.18 -1.77
C GLY A 26 13.86 -0.96 -1.25
N ASP A 27 13.32 -1.68 -0.27
CA ASP A 27 13.87 -2.93 0.25
C ASP A 27 12.95 -4.08 -0.21
N LEU A 28 13.40 -4.86 -1.18
CA LEU A 28 12.69 -6.00 -1.73
C LEU A 28 13.19 -7.29 -1.08
N CYS A 29 12.27 -8.09 -0.54
CA CYS A 29 12.56 -9.41 -0.01
C CYS A 29 11.69 -10.45 -0.72
N ILE A 30 12.34 -11.45 -1.33
CA ILE A 30 11.67 -12.53 -2.04
C ILE A 30 12.05 -13.86 -1.36
N PRO A 31 11.13 -14.51 -0.63
CA PRO A 31 11.34 -15.86 -0.10
C PRO A 31 11.36 -16.90 -1.22
N LYS A 32 11.75 -18.12 -0.88
CA LYS A 32 11.68 -19.25 -1.82
C LYS A 32 10.21 -19.53 -2.16
N ASP A 33 9.91 -19.70 -3.45
CA ASP A 33 8.56 -20.03 -3.98
C ASP A 33 7.46 -19.08 -3.46
N PRO A 34 7.58 -17.75 -3.69
CA PRO A 34 6.67 -16.78 -3.11
C PRO A 34 5.25 -16.91 -3.68
N LYS A 35 4.25 -16.83 -2.81
CA LYS A 35 2.83 -16.95 -3.19
C LYS A 35 2.21 -15.64 -3.71
N GLY A 36 2.92 -14.53 -3.59
CA GLY A 36 2.54 -13.20 -4.02
C GLY A 36 3.49 -12.17 -3.40
N LEU A 37 3.31 -10.90 -3.73
CA LEU A 37 4.11 -9.79 -3.25
C LEU A 37 3.24 -8.73 -2.58
N VAL A 38 3.64 -8.28 -1.39
CA VAL A 38 2.97 -7.21 -0.65
C VAL A 38 3.79 -5.93 -0.72
N LEU A 39 3.21 -4.90 -1.34
CA LEU A 39 3.75 -3.55 -1.41
C LEU A 39 3.31 -2.76 -0.18
N PHE A 40 4.27 -2.19 0.56
CA PHE A 40 4.01 -1.39 1.75
C PHE A 40 3.88 0.09 1.39
N SER A 41 2.72 0.67 1.71
CA SER A 41 2.42 2.09 1.62
C SER A 41 2.44 2.70 3.02
N HIS A 42 3.55 3.33 3.38
CA HIS A 42 3.77 3.89 4.71
C HIS A 42 2.97 5.17 4.96
N GLY A 43 2.77 5.53 6.24
CA GLY A 43 2.14 6.80 6.64
C GLY A 43 3.11 7.99 6.58
N SER A 44 2.56 9.20 6.69
CA SER A 44 3.26 10.48 6.54
C SER A 44 4.42 10.74 7.53
N GLY A 45 4.47 10.02 8.63
CA GLY A 45 5.56 10.10 9.63
C GLY A 45 6.51 8.90 9.60
N SER A 46 6.53 8.15 8.51
CA SER A 46 7.19 6.84 8.40
C SER A 46 7.84 6.69 7.03
N GLY A 47 8.61 5.63 6.84
CA GLY A 47 9.25 5.25 5.59
C GLY A 47 9.51 3.74 5.55
N ARG A 48 10.28 3.28 4.56
CA ARG A 48 10.68 1.88 4.42
C ARG A 48 11.44 1.36 5.65
N GLN A 49 12.11 2.23 6.41
CA GLN A 49 12.86 1.88 7.61
C GLN A 49 11.99 1.76 8.87
N SER A 50 10.67 1.97 8.79
CA SER A 50 9.74 1.85 9.92
C SER A 50 9.88 0.50 10.63
N PRO A 51 10.21 0.45 11.94
CA PRO A 51 10.33 -0.81 12.66
C PRO A 51 9.05 -1.65 12.62
N ARG A 52 7.89 -0.98 12.70
CA ARG A 52 6.57 -1.65 12.65
C ARG A 52 6.30 -2.29 11.28
N ASN A 53 6.60 -1.57 10.19
CA ASN A 53 6.42 -2.14 8.85
C ASN A 53 7.40 -3.28 8.59
N LYS A 54 8.66 -3.15 9.06
CA LYS A 54 9.67 -4.22 8.97
C LYS A 54 9.24 -5.46 9.75
N TYR A 55 8.65 -5.29 10.93
CA TYR A 55 8.13 -6.41 11.71
C TYR A 55 7.04 -7.18 10.94
N VAL A 56 6.03 -6.45 10.45
CA VAL A 56 4.97 -7.06 9.64
C VAL A 56 5.54 -7.73 8.39
N ALA A 57 6.44 -7.05 7.66
CA ALA A 57 7.07 -7.60 6.46
C ALA A 57 7.84 -8.88 6.74
N LYS A 58 8.58 -8.94 7.86
CA LYS A 58 9.29 -10.16 8.29
C LYS A 58 8.34 -11.33 8.47
N THR A 59 7.23 -11.12 9.20
CA THR A 59 6.21 -12.16 9.38
C THR A 59 5.62 -12.63 8.05
N LEU A 60 5.33 -11.69 7.14
CA LEU A 60 4.84 -12.04 5.80
C LEU A 60 5.86 -12.85 5.01
N ASN A 61 7.16 -12.54 5.11
CA ASN A 61 8.22 -13.30 4.45
C ASN A 61 8.35 -14.72 5.03
N GLU A 62 8.24 -14.88 6.33
CA GLU A 62 8.21 -16.19 7.02
C GLU A 62 7.03 -17.03 6.55
N ASP A 63 5.91 -16.42 6.23
CA ASP A 63 4.70 -17.06 5.67
C ASP A 63 4.72 -17.25 4.14
N GLY A 64 5.87 -16.99 3.50
CA GLY A 64 6.08 -17.23 2.07
C GLY A 64 5.52 -16.15 1.15
N LEU A 65 5.36 -14.92 1.62
CA LEU A 65 4.99 -13.76 0.82
C LEU A 65 6.21 -12.88 0.55
N ALA A 66 6.44 -12.47 -0.68
CA ALA A 66 7.43 -11.44 -0.98
C ALA A 66 6.94 -10.09 -0.46
N THR A 67 7.86 -9.22 -0.10
CA THR A 67 7.53 -7.87 0.41
C THR A 67 8.41 -6.81 -0.25
N LEU A 68 7.81 -5.66 -0.51
CA LEU A 68 8.51 -4.45 -0.94
C LEU A 68 8.16 -3.31 0.01
N LEU A 69 9.12 -2.91 0.83
CA LEU A 69 9.04 -1.68 1.61
C LEU A 69 9.66 -0.56 0.78
N VAL A 70 8.92 0.51 0.54
CA VAL A 70 9.37 1.59 -0.35
C VAL A 70 9.11 2.93 0.30
N ASP A 71 10.05 3.88 0.12
CA ASP A 71 9.80 5.29 0.42
C ASP A 71 8.99 5.90 -0.72
N LEU A 72 7.84 6.51 -0.40
CA LEU A 72 6.92 7.05 -1.40
C LEU A 72 7.30 8.46 -1.89
N LEU A 73 8.31 9.05 -1.27
CA LEU A 73 8.92 10.31 -1.69
C LEU A 73 10.36 10.05 -2.15
N THR A 74 10.81 10.86 -3.10
CA THR A 74 12.24 10.90 -3.42
C THR A 74 13.02 11.60 -2.31
N LEU A 75 14.33 11.41 -2.26
CA LEU A 75 15.18 12.05 -1.25
C LEU A 75 15.04 13.59 -1.26
N GLU A 76 14.91 14.18 -2.45
CA GLU A 76 14.77 15.64 -2.58
C GLU A 76 13.38 16.12 -2.12
N GLU A 77 12.31 15.37 -2.39
CA GLU A 77 10.96 15.67 -1.90
C GLU A 77 10.91 15.59 -0.38
N GLU A 78 11.53 14.57 0.22
CA GLU A 78 11.63 14.44 1.67
C GLU A 78 12.45 15.59 2.30
N GLN A 79 13.58 15.92 1.70
CA GLN A 79 14.40 17.05 2.15
C GLN A 79 13.65 18.38 1.99
N ALA A 80 12.85 18.56 0.94
CA ALA A 80 12.01 19.74 0.77
C ALA A 80 10.96 19.83 1.89
N ASP A 81 10.30 18.73 2.23
CA ASP A 81 9.33 18.67 3.34
C ASP A 81 10.00 19.00 4.68
N ILE A 82 11.21 18.48 4.94
CA ILE A 82 11.98 18.76 6.16
C ILE A 82 12.37 20.25 6.23
N ARG A 83 12.82 20.83 5.12
CA ARG A 83 13.16 22.27 5.06
C ARG A 83 11.92 23.11 5.33
N ALA A 84 10.80 22.82 4.68
CA ALA A 84 9.56 23.55 4.84
C ALA A 84 9.05 23.52 6.30
N GLN A 85 9.18 22.36 6.98
CA GLN A 85 8.83 22.23 8.39
C GLN A 85 9.73 23.06 9.32
N LYS A 86 11.05 23.05 9.08
CA LYS A 86 12.03 23.79 9.90
C LYS A 86 11.88 25.30 9.76
N MET A 87 11.58 25.79 8.56
CA MET A 87 11.45 27.23 8.31
C MET A 87 10.18 27.84 8.90
N GLN A 88 9.31 27.06 9.56
CA GLN A 88 8.00 27.52 10.08
C GLN A 88 7.26 28.42 9.06
N CYS A 89 7.58 28.28 7.79
CA CYS A 89 6.94 29.05 6.74
C CYS A 89 5.46 28.69 6.74
N LYS A 90 4.67 29.52 7.40
CA LYS A 90 3.23 29.62 7.22
C LYS A 90 2.94 30.17 5.82
N ILE A 91 3.42 29.48 4.79
CA ILE A 91 2.94 29.70 3.44
C ILE A 91 1.55 29.07 3.47
N HIS A 92 0.53 29.89 3.67
CA HIS A 92 -0.85 29.49 3.64
C HIS A 92 -1.10 28.74 2.31
N GLY A 93 -1.51 27.48 2.41
CA GLY A 93 -1.84 26.63 1.26
C GLY A 93 -0.77 25.66 0.76
N MET A 94 0.47 25.67 1.29
CA MET A 94 1.47 24.69 0.90
C MET A 94 1.21 23.34 1.59
N VAL A 95 0.83 22.33 0.82
CA VAL A 95 0.71 20.95 1.29
C VAL A 95 2.07 20.27 1.16
N LEU A 96 2.61 19.76 2.27
CA LEU A 96 3.81 18.93 2.23
C LEU A 96 3.59 17.68 1.38
N ASN A 97 4.61 17.24 0.65
CA ASN A 97 4.54 16.08 -0.25
C ASN A 97 4.02 14.83 0.47
N LYS A 98 4.42 14.60 1.71
CA LYS A 98 3.96 13.47 2.55
C LYS A 98 2.47 13.46 2.88
N PHE A 99 1.76 14.57 2.66
CA PHE A 99 0.31 14.70 2.81
C PHE A 99 -0.41 14.84 1.46
N ASN A 100 0.32 14.87 0.35
CA ASN A 100 -0.25 14.87 -0.99
C ASN A 100 -0.66 13.45 -1.39
N ILE A 101 -1.87 13.05 -0.99
CA ILE A 101 -2.36 11.67 -1.20
C ILE A 101 -2.41 11.29 -2.69
N LYS A 102 -2.70 12.24 -3.58
CA LYS A 102 -2.69 12.00 -5.03
C LYS A 102 -1.29 11.69 -5.55
N LEU A 103 -0.27 12.44 -5.08
CA LEU A 103 1.13 12.15 -5.40
C LEU A 103 1.50 10.73 -4.93
N LEU A 104 1.20 10.39 -3.67
CA LEU A 104 1.51 9.08 -3.12
C LEU A 104 0.79 7.95 -3.88
N ALA A 105 -0.47 8.14 -4.28
CA ALA A 105 -1.21 7.18 -5.10
C ALA A 105 -0.60 7.00 -6.48
N ASN A 106 -0.15 8.08 -7.14
CA ASN A 106 0.56 8.02 -8.41
C ASN A 106 1.89 7.26 -8.28
N ARG A 107 2.62 7.46 -7.16
CA ARG A 107 3.85 6.68 -6.86
C ARG A 107 3.55 5.19 -6.76
N LEU A 108 2.50 4.80 -6.04
CA LEU A 108 2.08 3.39 -5.94
C LEU A 108 1.71 2.81 -7.31
N SER A 109 1.04 3.57 -8.17
CA SER A 109 0.73 3.15 -9.54
C SER A 109 1.99 2.95 -10.37
N SER A 110 2.98 3.85 -10.26
CA SER A 110 4.29 3.71 -10.93
C SER A 110 5.05 2.49 -10.44
N ILE A 111 5.08 2.25 -9.13
CA ILE A 111 5.71 1.07 -8.53
C ILE A 111 5.03 -0.22 -9.03
N THR A 112 3.70 -0.26 -9.05
CA THR A 112 2.93 -1.41 -9.56
C THR A 112 3.25 -1.68 -11.03
N SER A 113 3.35 -0.63 -11.85
CA SER A 113 3.76 -0.76 -13.26
C SER A 113 5.18 -1.29 -13.39
N TRP A 114 6.12 -0.79 -12.60
CA TRP A 114 7.50 -1.28 -12.56
C TRP A 114 7.59 -2.75 -12.15
N LEU A 115 6.85 -3.16 -11.10
CA LEU A 115 6.79 -4.54 -10.64
C LEU A 115 6.27 -5.49 -11.74
N SER A 116 5.32 -5.03 -12.57
CA SER A 116 4.78 -5.81 -13.68
C SER A 116 5.78 -6.10 -14.79
N GLN A 117 6.85 -5.34 -14.87
CA GLN A 117 7.92 -5.48 -15.85
C GLN A 117 9.17 -6.13 -15.25
N ASN A 118 9.29 -6.14 -13.93
CA ASN A 118 10.45 -6.72 -13.24
C ASN A 118 10.45 -8.25 -13.34
N ALA A 119 11.53 -8.83 -13.85
CA ALA A 119 11.64 -10.27 -14.13
C ALA A 119 11.37 -11.14 -12.90
N SER A 120 11.77 -10.70 -11.71
CA SER A 120 11.61 -11.44 -10.45
C SER A 120 10.20 -11.33 -9.85
N CYS A 121 9.41 -10.31 -10.23
CA CYS A 121 8.14 -9.99 -9.59
C CYS A 121 6.93 -10.05 -10.51
N LYS A 122 7.12 -9.93 -11.85
CA LYS A 122 6.04 -9.79 -12.85
C LYS A 122 5.00 -10.91 -12.83
N HIS A 123 5.33 -12.06 -12.30
CA HIS A 123 4.44 -13.23 -12.20
C HIS A 123 3.71 -13.31 -10.87
N LEU A 124 4.02 -12.43 -9.90
CA LEU A 124 3.44 -12.44 -8.58
C LEU A 124 2.17 -11.62 -8.52
N ILE A 125 1.15 -12.14 -7.82
CA ILE A 125 -0.04 -11.38 -7.45
C ILE A 125 0.37 -10.31 -6.45
N LEU A 126 -0.07 -9.07 -6.66
CA LEU A 126 0.26 -7.97 -5.77
C LEU A 126 -0.79 -7.79 -4.67
N GLY A 127 -0.34 -7.41 -3.49
CA GLY A 127 -1.16 -6.87 -2.41
C GLY A 127 -0.64 -5.53 -1.96
N CYS A 128 -1.48 -4.73 -1.32
CA CYS A 128 -1.06 -3.48 -0.70
C CYS A 128 -1.31 -3.52 0.80
N PHE A 129 -0.27 -3.23 1.59
CA PHE A 129 -0.37 -2.99 3.03
C PHE A 129 -0.22 -1.49 3.29
N GLY A 130 -1.34 -0.81 3.61
CA GLY A 130 -1.37 0.62 3.88
C GLY A 130 -1.36 0.93 5.38
N ALA A 131 -0.57 1.91 5.81
CA ALA A 131 -0.59 2.40 7.19
C ALA A 131 -0.97 3.90 7.22
N SER A 132 -1.91 4.30 8.08
CA SER A 132 -2.33 5.70 8.23
C SER A 132 -2.68 6.33 6.87
N THR A 133 -2.06 7.45 6.49
CA THR A 133 -2.24 8.13 5.18
C THR A 133 -1.90 7.23 3.98
N GLY A 134 -0.97 6.28 4.13
CA GLY A 134 -0.63 5.31 3.09
C GLY A 134 -1.81 4.41 2.68
N THR A 135 -2.78 4.19 3.57
CA THR A 135 -4.03 3.50 3.23
C THR A 135 -4.82 4.24 2.17
N ALA A 136 -4.96 5.57 2.31
CA ALA A 136 -5.69 6.37 1.31
C ALA A 136 -5.02 6.29 -0.07
N ALA A 137 -3.69 6.40 -0.12
CA ALA A 137 -2.93 6.27 -1.35
C ALA A 137 -3.14 4.89 -2.02
N ALA A 138 -3.13 3.80 -1.22
CA ALA A 138 -3.37 2.45 -1.72
C ALA A 138 -4.81 2.28 -2.25
N LEU A 139 -5.81 2.84 -1.58
CA LEU A 139 -7.21 2.78 -2.01
C LEU A 139 -7.45 3.58 -3.29
N ILE A 140 -6.86 4.77 -3.43
CA ILE A 140 -6.94 5.56 -4.67
C ILE A 140 -6.28 4.80 -5.83
N ALA A 141 -5.05 4.31 -5.63
CA ALA A 141 -4.34 3.55 -6.67
C ALA A 141 -5.15 2.32 -7.12
N ALA A 142 -5.71 1.57 -6.17
CA ALA A 142 -6.55 0.40 -6.45
C ALA A 142 -7.87 0.77 -7.17
N GLY A 143 -8.52 1.85 -6.77
CA GLY A 143 -9.75 2.34 -7.42
C GLY A 143 -9.50 2.79 -8.86
N THR A 144 -8.41 3.53 -9.09
CA THR A 144 -7.98 3.97 -10.43
C THR A 144 -7.64 2.77 -11.31
N TRP A 145 -6.96 1.79 -10.77
CA TRP A 145 -6.56 0.58 -11.49
C TRP A 145 -7.77 -0.27 -11.91
N SER A 146 -8.79 -0.37 -11.05
CA SER A 146 -10.05 -1.07 -11.35
C SER A 146 -10.76 -0.47 -12.56
N ILE A 147 -10.73 0.87 -12.72
CA ILE A 147 -11.33 1.57 -13.86
C ILE A 147 -10.60 1.22 -15.16
N ASN A 148 -9.27 1.33 -15.17
CA ASN A 148 -8.46 1.13 -16.36
C ASN A 148 -8.57 -0.30 -16.91
N ASN A 149 -8.76 -1.28 -16.04
CA ASN A 149 -8.92 -2.68 -16.45
C ASN A 149 -10.35 -3.03 -16.90
N GLN A 150 -11.38 -2.34 -16.44
CA GLN A 150 -12.73 -2.51 -16.96
C GLN A 150 -12.84 -2.00 -18.42
N SER A 151 -12.19 -0.89 -18.72
CA SER A 151 -12.16 -0.33 -20.09
C SER A 151 -11.44 -1.24 -21.10
N LYS A 152 -10.38 -1.93 -20.66
CA LYS A 152 -9.60 -2.86 -21.50
C LYS A 152 -10.25 -4.23 -21.71
N ARG A 153 -11.24 -4.61 -20.91
CA ARG A 153 -11.98 -5.89 -21.08
C ARG A 153 -12.92 -5.90 -22.28
N HIS A 154 -13.18 -4.76 -22.90
CA HIS A 154 -13.98 -4.65 -24.12
C HIS A 154 -13.15 -4.75 -25.40
N GLU A 155 -11.83 -4.62 -25.32
CA GLU A 155 -10.90 -4.74 -26.45
C GLU A 155 -9.90 -5.86 -26.15
N ASP A 156 -10.10 -6.99 -26.77
CA ASP A 156 -9.18 -8.14 -26.88
C ASP A 156 -8.81 -8.93 -25.62
N LYS A 157 -8.76 -10.26 -25.83
CA LYS A 157 -8.28 -11.33 -24.95
C LYS A 157 -6.77 -11.20 -24.62
N ALA A 158 -6.37 -10.07 -24.00
CA ALA A 158 -5.02 -9.96 -23.47
C ALA A 158 -4.92 -10.86 -22.23
N PRO A 159 -3.82 -11.65 -22.07
CA PRO A 159 -3.59 -12.43 -20.86
C PRO A 159 -3.62 -11.48 -19.68
N GLN A 160 -4.31 -11.88 -18.59
CA GLN A 160 -4.31 -11.13 -17.33
C GLN A 160 -2.85 -10.99 -16.90
N SER A 161 -2.22 -9.85 -17.23
CA SER A 161 -0.85 -9.58 -16.80
C SER A 161 -0.83 -9.53 -15.27
N ALA A 162 0.21 -10.08 -14.69
CA ALA A 162 0.43 -10.32 -13.27
C ALA A 162 0.42 -9.07 -12.36
N SER A 163 -0.03 -7.93 -12.84
CA SER A 163 -0.04 -6.64 -12.12
C SER A 163 -1.34 -6.35 -11.39
N THR A 164 -2.17 -7.36 -11.14
CA THR A 164 -3.45 -7.17 -10.46
C THR A 164 -3.24 -7.07 -8.96
N ILE A 165 -3.67 -5.96 -8.34
CA ILE A 165 -3.78 -5.89 -6.89
C ILE A 165 -4.89 -6.86 -6.46
N GLY A 166 -4.51 -7.93 -5.75
CA GLY A 166 -5.41 -9.00 -5.35
C GLY A 166 -6.01 -8.82 -3.96
N ALA A 167 -5.38 -8.04 -3.09
CA ALA A 167 -5.86 -7.78 -1.74
C ALA A 167 -5.28 -6.48 -1.16
N ILE A 168 -6.01 -5.85 -0.25
CA ILE A 168 -5.58 -4.67 0.51
C ILE A 168 -5.73 -4.96 2.01
N VAL A 169 -4.73 -4.57 2.78
CA VAL A 169 -4.79 -4.49 4.24
C VAL A 169 -4.45 -3.07 4.68
N SER A 170 -5.28 -2.52 5.56
CA SER A 170 -5.11 -1.22 6.17
C SER A 170 -4.82 -1.36 7.66
N ARG A 171 -3.76 -0.72 8.17
CA ARG A 171 -3.46 -0.62 9.60
C ARG A 171 -3.69 0.81 10.07
N SER A 172 -4.68 1.01 10.96
CA SER A 172 -5.11 2.34 11.47
C SER A 172 -5.12 3.39 10.36
N GLY A 173 -5.79 3.04 9.26
CA GLY A 173 -5.76 3.81 8.03
C GLY A 173 -6.57 5.10 8.11
N ARG A 174 -6.30 6.01 7.16
CA ARG A 174 -7.06 7.21 6.86
C ARG A 174 -7.81 7.06 5.53
N PRO A 175 -8.76 6.08 5.43
CA PRO A 175 -9.50 5.83 4.20
C PRO A 175 -10.38 7.03 3.78
N ASP A 176 -10.77 7.88 4.74
CA ASP A 176 -11.47 9.15 4.52
C ASP A 176 -10.76 10.07 3.52
N LEU A 177 -9.41 10.07 3.52
CA LEU A 177 -8.61 10.88 2.61
C LEU A 177 -8.62 10.37 1.16
N ALA A 178 -9.09 9.14 0.92
CA ALA A 178 -9.29 8.65 -0.43
C ALA A 178 -10.55 9.26 -1.08
N GLY A 179 -11.55 9.61 -0.28
CA GLY A 179 -12.85 10.08 -0.76
C GLY A 179 -13.79 8.94 -1.22
N VAL A 180 -15.08 9.19 -1.06
CA VAL A 180 -16.14 8.21 -1.38
C VAL A 180 -16.11 7.76 -2.83
N GLU A 181 -15.73 8.66 -3.73
CA GLU A 181 -15.62 8.38 -5.16
C GLU A 181 -14.66 7.22 -5.47
N TYR A 182 -13.48 7.21 -4.84
CA TYR A 182 -12.51 6.12 -5.02
C TYR A 182 -12.92 4.88 -4.24
N LEU A 183 -13.42 5.04 -3.00
CA LEU A 183 -13.86 3.91 -2.18
C LEU A 183 -14.91 3.05 -2.88
N ASN A 184 -15.89 3.65 -3.53
CA ASN A 184 -16.93 2.95 -4.28
C ASN A 184 -16.36 2.14 -5.48
N LYS A 185 -15.24 2.58 -6.03
CA LYS A 185 -14.57 1.93 -7.18
C LYS A 185 -13.66 0.78 -6.77
N VAL A 186 -13.25 0.70 -5.52
CA VAL A 186 -12.42 -0.40 -5.01
C VAL A 186 -13.24 -1.67 -4.91
N LYS A 187 -13.01 -2.62 -5.82
CA LYS A 187 -13.65 -3.95 -5.84
C LYS A 187 -12.76 -5.05 -5.25
N ILE A 188 -11.59 -4.70 -4.77
CA ILE A 188 -10.54 -5.58 -4.28
C ILE A 188 -10.83 -5.98 -2.84
N PRO A 189 -10.63 -7.26 -2.45
CA PRO A 189 -10.72 -7.71 -1.06
C PRO A 189 -9.94 -6.81 -0.11
N THR A 190 -10.60 -6.22 0.87
CA THR A 190 -10.00 -5.21 1.75
C THR A 190 -10.27 -5.50 3.22
N LEU A 191 -9.20 -5.53 4.02
CA LEU A 191 -9.22 -5.65 5.47
C LEU A 191 -8.78 -4.35 6.13
N PHE A 192 -9.61 -3.79 6.98
CA PHE A 192 -9.25 -2.70 7.90
C PHE A 192 -8.92 -3.27 9.28
N ILE A 193 -7.71 -3.01 9.79
CA ILE A 193 -7.27 -3.36 11.14
C ILE A 193 -7.08 -2.04 11.90
N VAL A 194 -7.84 -1.84 12.97
CA VAL A 194 -7.86 -0.58 13.71
C VAL A 194 -7.65 -0.86 15.19
N GLY A 195 -6.86 -0.04 15.87
CA GLY A 195 -6.69 -0.15 17.31
C GLY A 195 -7.97 0.26 18.07
N GLY A 196 -8.32 -0.50 19.11
CA GLY A 196 -9.48 -0.21 19.96
C GLY A 196 -9.32 1.07 20.77
N ASN A 197 -8.07 1.45 21.08
CA ASN A 197 -7.69 2.68 21.77
C ASN A 197 -7.17 3.76 20.77
N ASP A 198 -7.34 3.57 19.47
CA ASP A 198 -7.05 4.60 18.48
C ASP A 198 -7.99 5.81 18.67
N HIS A 199 -7.65 6.95 18.10
CA HIS A 199 -8.54 8.11 18.10
C HIS A 199 -9.93 7.73 17.61
N LYS A 200 -10.98 8.11 18.33
CA LYS A 200 -12.39 7.80 18.00
C LYS A 200 -12.72 8.14 16.54
N GLN A 201 -12.15 9.24 16.05
CA GLN A 201 -12.34 9.68 14.67
C GLN A 201 -11.73 8.69 13.65
N VAL A 202 -10.54 8.10 13.93
CA VAL A 202 -9.94 7.09 13.05
C VAL A 202 -10.81 5.83 13.01
N ILE A 203 -11.32 5.40 14.16
CA ILE A 203 -12.24 4.25 14.23
C ILE A 203 -13.50 4.53 13.41
N SER A 204 -14.10 5.74 13.53
CA SER A 204 -15.27 6.14 12.74
C SER A 204 -14.97 6.12 11.24
N TRP A 205 -13.91 6.79 10.79
CA TRP A 205 -13.55 6.84 9.37
C TRP A 205 -13.37 5.46 8.74
N ASN A 206 -12.82 4.49 9.47
CA ASN A 206 -12.66 3.12 8.96
C ASN A 206 -14.01 2.37 8.90
N LYS A 207 -14.93 2.59 9.84
CA LYS A 207 -16.30 2.07 9.79
C LYS A 207 -17.09 2.67 8.62
N ASP A 208 -17.00 3.99 8.45
CA ASP A 208 -17.67 4.71 7.37
C ASP A 208 -17.17 4.25 6.00
N ALA A 209 -15.84 4.12 5.86
CA ALA A 209 -15.23 3.60 4.65
C ALA A 209 -15.66 2.16 4.36
N LEU A 210 -15.79 1.30 5.38
CA LEU A 210 -16.29 -0.07 5.19
C LEU A 210 -17.69 -0.07 4.58
N ASN A 211 -18.57 0.85 5.00
CA ASN A 211 -19.94 0.94 4.49
C ASN A 211 -19.99 1.27 2.99
N VAL A 212 -19.14 2.24 2.56
CA VAL A 212 -19.16 2.74 1.17
C VAL A 212 -18.17 2.03 0.23
N LEU A 213 -17.29 1.19 0.77
CA LEU A 213 -16.31 0.45 -0.05
C LEU A 213 -17.05 -0.47 -1.03
N GLY A 214 -16.68 -0.38 -2.31
CA GLY A 214 -17.33 -1.12 -3.39
C GLY A 214 -17.01 -2.62 -3.44
N SER A 215 -16.10 -3.12 -2.61
CA SER A 215 -15.76 -4.55 -2.51
C SER A 215 -16.83 -5.32 -1.74
N GLU A 216 -17.19 -6.49 -2.25
CA GLU A 216 -18.03 -7.46 -1.53
C GLU A 216 -17.23 -8.20 -0.44
N LYS A 217 -15.93 -8.36 -0.64
CA LYS A 217 -14.99 -9.01 0.29
C LYS A 217 -14.31 -7.94 1.14
N LYS A 218 -15.00 -7.47 2.17
CA LYS A 218 -14.49 -6.40 3.06
C LYS A 218 -14.74 -6.76 4.52
N LYS A 219 -13.78 -6.40 5.37
CA LYS A 219 -13.83 -6.68 6.82
C LYS A 219 -13.14 -5.57 7.60
N ILE A 220 -13.65 -5.28 8.79
CA ILE A 220 -12.95 -4.50 9.81
C ILE A 220 -12.69 -5.39 11.03
N VAL A 221 -11.49 -5.28 11.58
CA VAL A 221 -11.10 -5.91 12.86
C VAL A 221 -10.61 -4.80 13.78
N ILE A 222 -11.25 -4.69 14.94
CA ILE A 222 -10.79 -3.82 16.02
C ILE A 222 -9.92 -4.66 16.94
N VAL A 223 -8.64 -4.29 17.08
CA VAL A 223 -7.71 -4.96 17.99
C VAL A 223 -7.86 -4.34 19.36
N PRO A 224 -8.35 -5.07 20.37
CA PRO A 224 -8.55 -4.52 21.71
C PRO A 224 -7.25 -3.95 22.28
N SER A 225 -7.36 -2.88 23.05
CA SER A 225 -6.25 -2.20 23.74
C SER A 225 -5.13 -1.63 22.87
N ALA A 226 -5.16 -1.84 21.56
CA ALA A 226 -4.16 -1.29 20.63
C ALA A 226 -4.36 0.20 20.41
N SER A 227 -3.28 0.98 20.51
CA SER A 227 -3.22 2.39 20.07
C SER A 227 -3.10 2.51 18.54
N HIS A 228 -3.01 3.75 18.03
CA HIS A 228 -2.78 4.02 16.61
C HIS A 228 -1.53 3.34 16.03
N LEU A 229 -0.50 3.23 16.85
CA LEU A 229 0.80 2.70 16.42
C LEU A 229 0.98 1.20 16.73
N PHE A 230 0.06 0.58 17.50
CA PHE A 230 0.15 -0.83 17.91
C PHE A 230 1.44 -1.10 18.69
N GLU A 231 1.72 -0.28 19.70
CA GLU A 231 2.93 -0.39 20.54
C GLU A 231 2.72 -1.30 21.75
N GLU A 232 1.48 -1.63 22.06
CA GLU A 232 1.14 -2.51 23.18
C GLU A 232 1.52 -3.96 22.84
N PRO A 233 2.00 -4.73 23.84
CA PRO A 233 2.44 -6.11 23.65
C PRO A 233 1.38 -6.98 22.95
N GLY A 234 1.79 -7.73 21.92
CA GLY A 234 0.92 -8.64 21.16
C GLY A 234 0.04 -7.98 20.11
N THR A 235 -0.07 -6.64 20.09
CA THR A 235 -0.98 -5.96 19.16
C THR A 235 -0.44 -5.88 17.73
N LEU A 236 0.87 -5.67 17.57
CA LEU A 236 1.51 -5.66 16.25
C LEU A 236 1.63 -7.08 15.69
N GLU A 237 1.83 -8.07 16.53
CA GLU A 237 1.77 -9.50 16.20
C GLU A 237 0.41 -9.86 15.62
N GLU A 238 -0.66 -9.38 16.25
CA GLU A 238 -2.02 -9.60 15.75
C GLU A 238 -2.25 -8.94 14.38
N VAL A 239 -1.73 -7.72 14.17
CA VAL A 239 -1.74 -7.08 12.84
C VAL A 239 -1.04 -7.95 11.80
N ALA A 240 0.15 -8.45 12.10
CA ALA A 240 0.94 -9.27 11.19
C ALA A 240 0.21 -10.58 10.86
N ARG A 241 -0.35 -11.26 11.87
CA ARG A 241 -1.14 -12.49 11.72
C ARG A 241 -2.38 -12.28 10.83
N LEU A 242 -3.14 -11.22 11.10
CA LEU A 242 -4.34 -10.87 10.34
C LEU A 242 -4.00 -10.52 8.87
N ALA A 243 -2.94 -9.74 8.65
CA ALA A 243 -2.48 -9.36 7.33
C ALA A 243 -2.02 -10.58 6.53
N SER A 244 -1.21 -11.44 7.12
CA SER A 244 -0.74 -12.67 6.48
C SER A 244 -1.91 -13.58 6.11
N GLY A 245 -2.84 -13.83 7.03
CA GLY A 245 -4.03 -14.63 6.76
C GLY A 245 -4.86 -14.08 5.60
N TRP A 246 -5.05 -12.76 5.54
CA TRP A 246 -5.79 -12.09 4.47
C TRP A 246 -5.11 -12.23 3.11
N PHE A 247 -3.83 -11.89 3.00
CA PHE A 247 -3.11 -11.99 1.73
C PHE A 247 -3.03 -13.44 1.24
N ARG A 248 -2.69 -14.39 2.10
CA ARG A 248 -2.61 -15.81 1.73
C ARG A 248 -3.94 -16.38 1.24
N CYS A 249 -5.05 -16.00 1.87
CA CYS A 249 -6.38 -16.39 1.46
C CYS A 249 -6.68 -15.92 0.03
N TYR A 250 -6.52 -14.65 -0.25
CA TYR A 250 -6.90 -14.09 -1.54
C TYR A 250 -5.91 -14.37 -2.66
N PHE A 251 -4.62 -14.47 -2.37
CA PHE A 251 -3.64 -14.91 -3.35
C PHE A 251 -3.84 -16.39 -3.73
N GLY A 252 -4.18 -17.23 -2.77
CA GLY A 252 -4.52 -18.63 -3.02
C GLY A 252 -5.74 -18.81 -3.93
N ILE A 253 -6.80 -18.05 -3.69
CA ILE A 253 -8.02 -18.06 -4.52
C ILE A 253 -7.70 -17.63 -5.96
N ILE A 254 -6.95 -16.55 -6.15
CA ILE A 254 -6.60 -16.04 -7.48
C ILE A 254 -5.75 -17.05 -8.24
N GLN A 255 -4.73 -17.65 -7.60
CA GLN A 255 -3.88 -18.66 -8.24
C GLN A 255 -4.68 -19.90 -8.71
N HIS A 256 -5.68 -20.32 -7.95
CA HIS A 256 -6.56 -21.43 -8.36
C HIS A 256 -7.44 -21.05 -9.56
N SER A 257 -7.91 -19.82 -9.63
CA SER A 257 -8.72 -19.34 -10.76
C SER A 257 -7.92 -19.18 -12.06
N MET A 258 -6.62 -18.91 -11.99
CA MET A 258 -5.73 -18.80 -13.17
C MET A 258 -5.29 -20.15 -13.73
N LYS A 259 -5.42 -21.24 -12.97
CA LYS A 259 -5.03 -22.59 -13.40
C LYS A 259 -6.16 -23.38 -14.06
N LYS A 260 -7.36 -22.86 -14.05
CA LYS A 260 -8.56 -23.38 -14.74
C LYS A 260 -8.79 -22.65 -16.05
#